data_b419b7d37019a1189219c64d38ac5dbc
#
_entry.id   b419b7d37019a1189219c64d38ac5dbc
#
_cell.length_a   1.000
_cell.length_b   1.000
_cell.length_c   1.000
_cell.angle_alpha   90.00
_cell.angle_beta   90.00
_cell.angle_gamma   90.00
#
_symmetry.space_group_name_H-M   'P 1'
#
loop_
_entity.id
_entity.type
_entity.pdbx_description
1 polymer ?
#
loop_
_entity_poly.entity_id
_entity_poly.type
_entity_poly.pdbx_seq_one_letter_code
_entity_poly.pdbx_strand_id
1 'polypeptide(L)'
;MTECWEVKDMRMLFEMDKKDYGACTRTFVRNSARSIIIRDGQAAMVHSLKYDYYKFPGGGIENGEDPVAAMIRETREEAGLVVIPETVQPYGYVHRIQKSDRDDTECFIQDNYYYLCEAEKDPVSQELDAYEAKESYRLEYMDAATAIRKNRQVQDSPYNRMMFEREARVLELLQAEGLLDQDRETQEE
;
A
#
# COMPACT_ATOMS: atom_id res chain seq x y z
N MET A 1 -5.06 19.38 -20.22
CA MET A 1 -5.46 18.05 -20.76
C MET A 1 -4.74 17.03 -19.89
N THR A 2 -5.42 16.49 -18.87
CA THR A 2 -4.91 15.40 -18.03
C THR A 2 -4.89 14.16 -18.92
N GLU A 3 -3.70 13.66 -19.24
CA GLU A 3 -3.56 12.36 -19.90
C GLU A 3 -4.22 11.32 -18.98
N CYS A 4 -5.27 10.67 -19.50
CA CYS A 4 -5.91 9.56 -18.81
C CYS A 4 -4.93 8.38 -18.89
N TRP A 5 -4.16 8.15 -17.83
CA TRP A 5 -3.26 7.00 -17.73
C TRP A 5 -4.13 5.74 -17.61
N GLU A 6 -4.25 4.99 -18.69
CA GLU A 6 -4.88 3.68 -18.60
C GLU A 6 -3.98 2.76 -17.76
N VAL A 7 -4.57 2.11 -16.78
CA VAL A 7 -3.91 1.11 -15.89
C VAL A 7 -3.15 0.04 -16.69
N LYS A 8 -3.52 -0.16 -17.95
CA LYS A 8 -2.88 -1.12 -18.88
C LYS A 8 -1.42 -0.81 -19.21
N ASP A 9 -0.97 0.42 -19.01
CA ASP A 9 0.40 0.84 -19.32
C ASP A 9 1.31 0.91 -18.08
N MET A 10 0.80 0.54 -16.89
CA MET A 10 1.62 0.50 -15.68
C MET A 10 2.56 -0.70 -15.67
N ARG A 11 3.83 -0.47 -15.28
CA ARG A 11 4.80 -1.56 -15.11
C ARG A 11 4.38 -2.49 -13.96
N MET A 12 4.51 -3.78 -14.14
CA MET A 12 4.44 -4.72 -13.03
C MET A 12 5.74 -4.64 -12.21
N LEU A 13 5.63 -4.29 -10.92
CA LEU A 13 6.77 -4.23 -10.01
C LEU A 13 7.27 -5.64 -9.69
N PHE A 14 6.36 -6.50 -9.30
CA PHE A 14 6.59 -7.94 -9.06
C PHE A 14 5.28 -8.69 -8.93
N GLU A 15 5.38 -10.01 -9.02
CA GLU A 15 4.29 -10.94 -8.77
C GLU A 15 4.47 -11.63 -7.40
N MET A 16 3.35 -11.89 -6.74
CA MET A 16 3.24 -12.67 -5.50
C MET A 16 2.26 -13.82 -5.73
N ASP A 17 2.78 -14.94 -6.24
CA ASP A 17 2.00 -16.12 -6.57
C ASP A 17 2.30 -17.26 -5.58
N LYS A 18 1.27 -17.66 -4.79
CA LYS A 18 1.38 -18.78 -3.85
C LYS A 18 1.26 -20.16 -4.50
N LYS A 19 0.72 -20.25 -5.71
CA LYS A 19 0.45 -21.51 -6.43
C LYS A 19 -0.37 -22.55 -5.65
N ASP A 20 -1.25 -22.07 -4.74
CA ASP A 20 -2.05 -22.90 -3.83
C ASP A 20 -3.53 -23.00 -4.24
N TYR A 21 -3.89 -22.46 -5.40
CA TYR A 21 -5.27 -22.31 -5.90
C TYR A 21 -5.69 -23.39 -6.92
N GLY A 22 -4.93 -24.47 -7.08
CA GLY A 22 -5.22 -25.51 -8.09
C GLY A 22 -6.56 -26.23 -7.93
N ALA A 23 -7.17 -26.20 -6.74
CA ALA A 23 -8.48 -26.76 -6.47
C ALA A 23 -9.62 -25.72 -6.53
N CYS A 24 -9.31 -24.45 -6.80
CA CYS A 24 -10.31 -23.40 -6.85
C CYS A 24 -11.19 -23.52 -8.10
N THR A 25 -12.48 -23.30 -7.93
CA THR A 25 -13.49 -23.37 -9.01
C THR A 25 -14.07 -22.02 -9.37
N ARG A 26 -13.77 -20.97 -8.60
CA ARG A 26 -14.21 -19.59 -8.82
C ARG A 26 -13.10 -18.61 -8.47
N THR A 27 -13.26 -17.37 -8.93
CA THR A 27 -12.29 -16.29 -8.73
C THR A 27 -12.97 -15.10 -8.08
N PHE A 28 -12.27 -14.49 -7.12
CA PHE A 28 -12.63 -13.22 -6.51
C PHE A 28 -11.52 -12.20 -6.78
N VAL A 29 -11.85 -11.14 -7.49
CA VAL A 29 -10.91 -10.06 -7.83
C VAL A 29 -11.23 -8.83 -6.99
N ARG A 30 -10.23 -8.29 -6.29
CA ARG A 30 -10.36 -7.05 -5.52
C ARG A 30 -9.10 -6.20 -5.63
N ASN A 31 -9.09 -5.33 -6.61
CA ASN A 31 -7.96 -4.40 -6.83
C ASN A 31 -7.92 -3.31 -5.75
N SER A 32 -6.73 -2.73 -5.55
CA SER A 32 -6.50 -1.62 -4.62
C SER A 32 -5.59 -0.57 -5.23
N ALA A 33 -5.70 0.65 -4.72
CA ALA A 33 -4.85 1.77 -5.12
C ALA A 33 -4.23 2.44 -3.89
N ARG A 34 -2.94 2.80 -3.99
CA ARG A 34 -2.13 3.30 -2.87
C ARG A 34 -1.27 4.48 -3.29
N SER A 35 -1.12 5.44 -2.38
CA SER A 35 -0.25 6.59 -2.56
C SER A 35 1.15 6.33 -2.02
N ILE A 36 2.16 6.77 -2.75
CA ILE A 36 3.55 6.90 -2.30
C ILE A 36 3.82 8.39 -2.17
N ILE A 37 3.85 8.87 -0.93
CA ILE A 37 4.13 10.26 -0.59
C ILE A 37 5.42 10.28 0.21
N ILE A 38 6.43 11.03 -0.27
CA ILE A 38 7.77 11.07 0.33
C ILE A 38 8.05 12.49 0.81
N ARG A 39 8.50 12.62 2.05
CA ARG A 39 8.98 13.88 2.64
C ARG A 39 10.29 13.62 3.38
N ASP A 40 11.30 14.43 3.13
CA ASP A 40 12.60 14.36 3.80
C ASP A 40 13.21 12.95 3.80
N GLY A 41 13.08 12.22 2.67
CA GLY A 41 13.58 10.85 2.48
C GLY A 41 12.76 9.75 3.18
N GLN A 42 11.66 10.11 3.83
CA GLN A 42 10.77 9.17 4.53
C GLN A 42 9.45 8.99 3.77
N ALA A 43 8.89 7.77 3.84
CA ALA A 43 7.58 7.48 3.28
C ALA A 43 6.45 7.80 4.27
N ALA A 44 5.36 8.41 3.79
CA ALA A 44 4.11 8.50 4.53
C ALA A 44 3.48 7.11 4.62
N MET A 45 3.33 6.59 5.83
CA MET A 45 2.78 5.27 6.09
C MET A 45 1.62 5.34 7.09
N VAL A 46 0.66 4.47 6.95
CA VAL A 46 -0.36 4.20 7.96
C VAL A 46 0.18 3.14 8.91
N HIS A 47 0.34 3.49 10.17
CA HIS A 47 0.75 2.57 11.24
C HIS A 47 -0.47 1.99 11.94
N SER A 48 -0.62 0.68 11.95
CA SER A 48 -1.56 -0.03 12.82
C SER A 48 -0.92 -0.20 14.20
N LEU A 49 -1.35 0.58 15.18
CA LEU A 49 -0.78 0.48 16.54
C LEU A 49 -1.12 -0.84 17.22
N LYS A 50 -2.22 -1.47 16.84
CA LYS A 50 -2.67 -2.74 17.43
C LYS A 50 -1.80 -3.93 17.03
N TYR A 51 -1.35 -3.96 15.77
CA TYR A 51 -0.60 -5.10 15.23
C TYR A 51 0.83 -4.75 14.85
N ASP A 52 1.23 -3.48 15.03
CA ASP A 52 2.56 -2.92 14.79
C ASP A 52 3.09 -3.18 13.37
N TYR A 53 2.28 -2.87 12.37
CA TYR A 53 2.67 -2.91 10.96
C TYR A 53 2.43 -1.57 10.27
N TYR A 54 3.11 -1.39 9.13
CA TYR A 54 3.00 -0.21 8.28
C TYR A 54 2.47 -0.58 6.90
N LYS A 55 1.58 0.25 6.35
CA LYS A 55 1.13 0.14 4.96
C LYS A 55 1.12 1.50 4.28
N PHE A 56 1.31 1.53 2.96
CA PHE A 56 1.03 2.75 2.21
C PHE A 56 -0.44 3.14 2.33
N PRO A 57 -0.75 4.45 2.49
CA PRO A 57 -2.14 4.91 2.51
C PRO A 57 -2.87 4.48 1.24
N GLY A 58 -4.08 4.00 1.39
CA GLY A 58 -4.86 3.49 0.27
C GLY A 58 -5.61 2.22 0.59
N GLY A 59 -6.60 1.89 -0.25
CA GLY A 59 -7.52 0.80 -0.02
C GLY A 59 -8.11 0.21 -1.29
N GLY A 60 -9.24 -0.46 -1.13
CA GLY A 60 -9.93 -1.12 -2.23
C GLY A 60 -10.55 -0.14 -3.22
N ILE A 61 -10.46 -0.47 -4.49
CA ILE A 61 -11.16 0.25 -5.56
C ILE A 61 -12.60 -0.24 -5.56
N GLU A 62 -13.56 0.66 -5.46
CA GLU A 62 -14.98 0.34 -5.53
C GLU A 62 -15.41 0.02 -6.97
N ASN A 63 -16.58 -0.62 -7.12
CA ASN A 63 -17.05 -1.02 -8.44
C ASN A 63 -17.29 0.18 -9.35
N GLY A 64 -16.52 0.26 -10.45
CA GLY A 64 -16.58 1.36 -11.41
C GLY A 64 -15.84 2.63 -10.99
N GLU A 65 -15.16 2.61 -9.85
CA GLU A 65 -14.32 3.72 -9.39
C GLU A 65 -13.01 3.78 -10.20
N ASP A 66 -12.57 5.00 -10.51
CA ASP A 66 -11.25 5.23 -11.10
C ASP A 66 -10.15 4.95 -10.06
N PRO A 67 -9.08 4.23 -10.38
CA PRO A 67 -8.02 3.87 -9.42
C PRO A 67 -7.33 5.09 -8.77
N VAL A 68 -7.16 6.19 -9.49
CA VAL A 68 -6.58 7.43 -8.93
C VAL A 68 -7.57 8.09 -7.97
N ALA A 69 -8.86 8.10 -8.31
CA ALA A 69 -9.90 8.62 -7.42
C ALA A 69 -9.98 7.79 -6.12
N ALA A 70 -9.94 6.46 -6.22
CA ALA A 70 -9.87 5.56 -5.06
C ALA A 70 -8.65 5.85 -4.17
N MET A 71 -7.47 5.98 -4.78
CA MET A 71 -6.24 6.29 -4.07
C MET A 71 -6.34 7.63 -3.33
N ILE A 72 -6.86 8.68 -3.96
CA ILE A 72 -7.02 10.02 -3.34
C ILE A 72 -7.99 9.95 -2.17
N ARG A 73 -9.16 9.32 -2.35
CA ARG A 73 -10.18 9.13 -1.31
C ARG A 73 -9.62 8.40 -0.09
N GLU A 74 -9.07 7.22 -0.30
CA GLU A 74 -8.51 6.37 0.75
C GLU A 74 -7.33 7.03 1.49
N THR A 75 -6.45 7.73 0.76
CA THR A 75 -5.32 8.45 1.36
C THR A 75 -5.81 9.54 2.31
N ARG A 76 -6.89 10.24 1.96
CA ARG A 76 -7.51 11.23 2.82
C ARG A 76 -8.18 10.58 4.04
N GLU A 77 -8.94 9.52 3.84
CA GLU A 77 -9.68 8.82 4.90
C GLU A 77 -8.72 8.20 5.93
N GLU A 78 -7.73 7.40 5.48
CA GLU A 78 -6.83 6.66 6.35
C GLU A 78 -5.70 7.50 6.97
N ALA A 79 -5.13 8.43 6.21
CA ALA A 79 -3.95 9.20 6.62
C ALA A 79 -4.22 10.68 6.87
N GLY A 80 -5.40 11.20 6.51
CA GLY A 80 -5.68 12.62 6.56
C GLY A 80 -4.86 13.47 5.58
N LEU A 81 -4.23 12.85 4.58
CA LEU A 81 -3.41 13.54 3.58
C LEU A 81 -4.26 13.95 2.38
N VAL A 82 -4.24 15.24 2.06
CA VAL A 82 -4.90 15.80 0.88
C VAL A 82 -3.94 15.73 -0.30
N VAL A 83 -4.11 14.76 -1.17
CA VAL A 83 -3.28 14.58 -2.37
C VAL A 83 -3.49 15.74 -3.33
N ILE A 84 -2.41 16.22 -3.95
CA ILE A 84 -2.42 17.23 -5.01
C ILE A 84 -2.56 16.50 -6.36
N PRO A 85 -3.75 16.52 -7.01
CA PRO A 85 -4.05 15.63 -8.14
C PRO A 85 -3.09 15.78 -9.33
N GLU A 86 -2.59 16.99 -9.58
CA GLU A 86 -1.71 17.30 -10.71
C GLU A 86 -0.31 16.67 -10.55
N THR A 87 0.03 16.21 -9.36
CA THR A 87 1.34 15.58 -9.07
C THR A 87 1.30 14.06 -9.19
N VAL A 88 0.11 13.48 -9.38
CA VAL A 88 -0.07 12.02 -9.40
C VAL A 88 0.62 11.42 -10.62
N GLN A 89 1.50 10.47 -10.39
CA GLN A 89 2.21 9.73 -11.42
C GLN A 89 2.14 8.23 -11.15
N PRO A 90 1.84 7.39 -12.16
CA PRO A 90 1.84 5.94 -11.98
C PRO A 90 3.27 5.46 -11.66
N TYR A 91 3.40 4.68 -10.58
CA TYR A 91 4.67 4.05 -10.21
C TYR A 91 4.75 2.61 -10.71
N GLY A 92 3.70 1.83 -10.49
CA GLY A 92 3.60 0.45 -10.93
C GLY A 92 2.57 -0.32 -10.12
N TYR A 93 2.44 -1.63 -10.39
CA TYR A 93 1.52 -2.47 -9.64
C TYR A 93 2.17 -3.79 -9.20
N VAL A 94 1.61 -4.35 -8.12
CA VAL A 94 1.96 -5.68 -7.62
C VAL A 94 0.79 -6.61 -7.90
N HIS A 95 1.03 -7.65 -8.69
CA HIS A 95 0.07 -8.73 -8.92
C HIS A 95 0.13 -9.75 -7.79
N ARG A 96 -1.01 -10.07 -7.19
CA ARG A 96 -1.12 -11.07 -6.15
C ARG A 96 -2.16 -12.12 -6.52
N ILE A 97 -1.78 -13.40 -6.42
CA ILE A 97 -2.67 -14.53 -6.66
C ILE A 97 -2.44 -15.62 -5.60
N GLN A 98 -3.52 -16.10 -5.01
CA GLN A 98 -3.50 -17.17 -4.00
C GLN A 98 -4.88 -17.77 -3.83
N LYS A 99 -4.97 -18.89 -3.12
CA LYS A 99 -6.26 -19.35 -2.57
C LYS A 99 -6.80 -18.30 -1.58
N SER A 100 -8.10 -18.06 -1.60
CA SER A 100 -8.76 -17.12 -0.69
C SER A 100 -8.65 -17.61 0.77
N ASP A 101 -8.39 -16.68 1.70
CA ASP A 101 -8.38 -16.98 3.13
C ASP A 101 -9.81 -17.15 3.70
N ARG A 102 -10.85 -16.91 2.86
CA ARG A 102 -12.27 -16.97 3.27
C ARG A 102 -12.99 -18.19 2.76
N ASP A 103 -12.56 -18.76 1.64
CA ASP A 103 -13.22 -19.84 0.95
C ASP A 103 -12.21 -20.70 0.18
N ASP A 104 -12.12 -21.97 0.53
CA ASP A 104 -11.17 -22.92 -0.07
C ASP A 104 -11.41 -23.21 -1.55
N THR A 105 -12.59 -22.89 -2.08
CA THR A 105 -12.94 -23.05 -3.50
C THR A 105 -12.70 -21.80 -4.33
N GLU A 106 -12.23 -20.72 -3.71
CA GLU A 106 -12.06 -19.40 -4.32
C GLU A 106 -10.60 -19.04 -4.48
N CYS A 107 -10.22 -18.63 -5.69
CA CYS A 107 -8.94 -17.99 -5.98
C CYS A 107 -9.07 -16.47 -5.78
N PHE A 108 -8.24 -15.90 -4.94
CA PHE A 108 -8.14 -14.45 -4.74
C PHE A 108 -7.08 -13.86 -5.65
N ILE A 109 -7.49 -12.87 -6.46
CA ILE A 109 -6.60 -12.12 -7.36
C ILE A 109 -6.69 -10.63 -6.99
N GLN A 110 -5.55 -9.96 -6.91
CA GLN A 110 -5.47 -8.55 -6.59
C GLN A 110 -4.32 -7.87 -7.33
N ASP A 111 -4.63 -6.84 -8.12
CA ASP A 111 -3.65 -5.85 -8.55
C ASP A 111 -3.65 -4.68 -7.56
N ASN A 112 -2.47 -4.40 -7.00
CA ASN A 112 -2.27 -3.29 -6.10
C ASN A 112 -1.51 -2.21 -6.85
N TYR A 113 -2.21 -1.14 -7.24
CA TYR A 113 -1.65 -0.01 -7.99
C TYR A 113 -1.02 0.99 -7.03
N TYR A 114 0.18 1.46 -7.37
CA TYR A 114 0.93 2.44 -6.61
C TYR A 114 1.15 3.71 -7.44
N TYR A 115 0.93 4.85 -6.83
CA TYR A 115 1.08 6.17 -7.46
C TYR A 115 2.00 7.04 -6.60
N LEU A 116 3.04 7.60 -7.22
CA LEU A 116 3.82 8.69 -6.64
C LEU A 116 2.99 9.97 -6.69
N CYS A 117 2.92 10.69 -5.57
CA CYS A 117 2.19 11.95 -5.52
C CYS A 117 2.69 12.83 -4.36
N GLU A 118 2.33 14.11 -4.43
CA GLU A 118 2.50 15.05 -3.34
C GLU A 118 1.17 15.26 -2.61
N ALA A 119 1.26 15.68 -1.36
CA ALA A 119 0.10 16.06 -0.55
C ALA A 119 0.31 17.45 0.05
N GLU A 120 -0.78 18.12 0.38
CA GLU A 120 -0.76 19.37 1.11
C GLU A 120 0.01 19.21 2.42
N LYS A 121 0.59 20.35 2.89
CA LYS A 121 1.49 20.34 4.06
C LYS A 121 0.77 19.94 5.34
N ASP A 122 -0.43 20.45 5.52
CA ASP A 122 -1.19 20.26 6.75
C ASP A 122 -2.23 19.15 6.57
N PRO A 123 -2.14 18.05 7.34
CA PRO A 123 -3.12 16.98 7.26
C PRO A 123 -4.48 17.41 7.84
N VAL A 124 -5.53 16.83 7.32
CA VAL A 124 -6.89 16.95 7.86
C VAL A 124 -7.21 15.80 8.82
N SER A 125 -8.37 15.84 9.46
CA SER A 125 -8.81 14.72 10.30
C SER A 125 -9.01 13.46 9.47
N GLN A 126 -8.55 12.31 9.99
CA GLN A 126 -8.83 11.00 9.43
C GLN A 126 -10.33 10.68 9.53
N GLU A 127 -10.84 9.89 8.59
CA GLU A 127 -12.21 9.40 8.54
C GLU A 127 -12.20 7.86 8.51
N LEU A 128 -11.73 7.26 9.63
CA LEU A 128 -11.43 5.84 9.71
C LEU A 128 -12.70 4.98 9.75
N ASP A 129 -12.68 3.88 9.02
CA ASP A 129 -13.63 2.80 9.15
C ASP A 129 -13.59 2.14 10.53
N ALA A 130 -14.64 1.43 10.91
CA ALA A 130 -14.76 0.83 12.25
C ALA A 130 -13.61 -0.14 12.59
N TYR A 131 -13.06 -0.86 11.62
CA TYR A 131 -11.93 -1.77 11.84
C TYR A 131 -10.61 -1.00 11.95
N GLU A 132 -10.42 0.07 11.18
CA GLU A 132 -9.25 0.94 11.20
C GLU A 132 -9.14 1.71 12.51
N ALA A 133 -10.28 2.22 13.00
CA ALA A 133 -10.38 2.83 14.31
C ALA A 133 -10.02 1.85 15.44
N LYS A 134 -10.45 0.56 15.33
CA LYS A 134 -10.08 -0.51 16.29
C LYS A 134 -8.60 -0.85 16.25
N GLU A 135 -7.94 -0.64 15.13
CA GLU A 135 -6.49 -0.84 14.97
C GLU A 135 -5.70 0.41 15.32
N SER A 136 -6.38 1.52 15.58
CA SER A 136 -5.78 2.81 15.91
C SER A 136 -4.78 3.27 14.83
N TYR A 137 -5.26 3.36 13.59
CA TYR A 137 -4.46 3.81 12.46
C TYR A 137 -3.95 5.23 12.66
N ARG A 138 -2.65 5.42 12.41
CA ARG A 138 -1.99 6.73 12.47
C ARG A 138 -1.12 6.96 11.25
N LEU A 139 -1.10 8.19 10.77
CA LEU A 139 -0.10 8.64 9.81
C LEU A 139 1.25 8.79 10.52
N GLU A 140 2.28 8.17 9.98
CA GLU A 140 3.67 8.37 10.36
C GLU A 140 4.55 8.49 9.12
N TYR A 141 5.56 9.36 9.17
CA TYR A 141 6.62 9.40 8.17
C TYR A 141 7.74 8.50 8.67
N MET A 142 8.02 7.43 7.92
CA MET A 142 8.90 6.36 8.36
C MET A 142 10.08 6.18 7.43
N ASP A 143 11.24 5.92 8.02
CA ASP A 143 12.36 5.37 7.26
C ASP A 143 12.02 3.94 6.79
N ALA A 144 12.48 3.62 5.58
CA ALA A 144 12.11 2.36 4.93
C ALA A 144 12.62 1.13 5.72
N ALA A 145 13.83 1.18 6.27
CA ALA A 145 14.43 0.06 6.99
C ALA A 145 13.62 -0.34 8.23
N THR A 146 13.16 0.65 8.99
CA THR A 146 12.32 0.40 10.16
C THR A 146 10.97 -0.18 9.77
N ALA A 147 10.31 0.39 8.76
CA ALA A 147 9.02 -0.12 8.29
C ALA A 147 9.13 -1.55 7.73
N ILE A 148 10.16 -1.84 6.93
CA ILE A 148 10.45 -3.18 6.39
C ILE A 148 10.67 -4.18 7.52
N ARG A 149 11.53 -3.84 8.48
CA ARG A 149 11.84 -4.71 9.63
C ARG A 149 10.57 -5.03 10.43
N LYS A 150 9.78 -4.03 10.78
CA LYS A 150 8.53 -4.21 11.54
C LYS A 150 7.54 -5.09 10.77
N ASN A 151 7.30 -4.82 9.50
CA ASN A 151 6.38 -5.61 8.68
C ASN A 151 6.77 -7.09 8.61
N ARG A 152 8.07 -7.39 8.53
CA ARG A 152 8.56 -8.78 8.52
C ARG A 152 8.49 -9.47 9.88
N GLN A 153 8.41 -8.72 10.99
CA GLN A 153 8.29 -9.22 12.34
C GLN A 153 6.86 -9.43 12.83
N VAL A 154 5.83 -8.96 12.11
CA VAL A 154 4.43 -9.14 12.49
C VAL A 154 4.09 -10.62 12.65
N GLN A 155 3.56 -11.02 13.80
CA GLN A 155 3.18 -12.41 14.09
C GLN A 155 1.70 -12.57 14.41
N ASP A 156 1.14 -11.74 15.27
CA ASP A 156 -0.22 -11.87 15.81
C ASP A 156 -1.21 -10.97 15.07
N SER A 157 -1.32 -11.14 13.75
CA SER A 157 -2.26 -10.37 12.92
C SER A 157 -3.23 -11.30 12.20
N PRO A 158 -4.51 -10.91 12.05
CA PRO A 158 -5.50 -11.66 11.26
C PRO A 158 -5.25 -11.57 9.76
N TYR A 159 -4.32 -10.70 9.33
CA TYR A 159 -4.03 -10.49 7.92
C TYR A 159 -3.02 -11.48 7.37
N ASN A 160 -3.16 -11.74 6.07
CA ASN A 160 -2.21 -12.60 5.35
C ASN A 160 -0.83 -11.94 5.30
N ARG A 161 0.21 -12.69 5.64
CA ARG A 161 1.60 -12.22 5.63
C ARG A 161 2.07 -11.64 4.29
N MET A 162 1.46 -12.05 3.17
CA MET A 162 1.75 -11.45 1.86
C MET A 162 1.44 -9.96 1.80
N MET A 163 0.52 -9.45 2.63
CA MET A 163 0.27 -8.01 2.71
C MET A 163 1.50 -7.27 3.24
N PHE A 164 2.06 -7.74 4.34
CA PHE A 164 3.24 -7.11 4.97
C PHE A 164 4.49 -7.22 4.09
N GLU A 165 4.70 -8.38 3.47
CA GLU A 165 5.83 -8.59 2.57
C GLU A 165 5.70 -7.75 1.29
N ARG A 166 4.50 -7.54 0.78
CA ARG A 166 4.25 -6.63 -0.35
C ARG A 166 4.72 -5.21 -0.02
N GLU A 167 4.30 -4.66 1.12
CA GLU A 167 4.69 -3.31 1.53
C GLU A 167 6.22 -3.22 1.73
N ALA A 168 6.82 -4.21 2.36
CA ALA A 168 8.28 -4.26 2.55
C ALA A 168 9.03 -4.27 1.21
N ARG A 169 8.62 -5.08 0.24
CA ARG A 169 9.27 -5.15 -1.08
C ARG A 169 9.09 -3.88 -1.90
N VAL A 170 7.95 -3.19 -1.79
CA VAL A 170 7.76 -1.88 -2.45
C VAL A 170 8.69 -0.84 -1.84
N LEU A 171 8.86 -0.81 -0.51
CA LEU A 171 9.83 0.06 0.15
C LEU A 171 11.27 -0.23 -0.29
N GLU A 172 11.66 -1.51 -0.41
CA GLU A 172 12.98 -1.91 -0.94
C GLU A 172 13.21 -1.41 -2.37
N LEU A 173 12.19 -1.48 -3.24
CA LEU A 173 12.27 -0.94 -4.59
C LEU A 173 12.48 0.59 -4.59
N LEU A 174 11.73 1.32 -3.76
CA LEU A 174 11.86 2.77 -3.65
C LEU A 174 13.26 3.18 -3.16
N GLN A 175 13.84 2.42 -2.22
CA GLN A 175 15.23 2.63 -1.79
C GLN A 175 16.23 2.32 -2.91
N ALA A 176 16.05 1.20 -3.61
CA ALA A 176 16.94 0.80 -4.71
C ALA A 176 16.90 1.79 -5.88
N GLU A 177 15.80 2.47 -6.10
CA GLU A 177 15.60 3.50 -7.12
C GLU A 177 16.04 4.91 -6.62
N GLY A 178 16.49 5.03 -5.37
CA GLY A 178 16.96 6.29 -4.79
C GLY A 178 15.86 7.30 -4.45
N LEU A 179 14.60 6.85 -4.36
CA LEU A 179 13.45 7.69 -4.00
C LEU A 179 13.30 7.85 -2.47
N LEU A 180 13.79 6.88 -1.70
CA LEU A 180 13.87 6.93 -0.24
C LEU A 180 15.33 6.94 0.20
N ASP A 181 15.61 7.53 1.37
CA ASP A 181 16.95 7.51 1.94
C ASP A 181 17.43 6.06 2.10
N GLN A 182 18.67 5.81 1.73
CA GLN A 182 19.39 4.60 2.10
C GLN A 182 19.66 4.66 3.60
N ASP A 183 19.64 3.50 4.27
CA ASP A 183 19.85 3.41 5.71
C ASP A 183 21.01 4.29 6.16
N ARG A 184 20.74 5.30 6.96
CA ARG A 184 21.78 5.88 7.80
C ARG A 184 22.04 4.84 8.87
N GLU A 185 23.06 3.99 8.69
CA GLU A 185 23.62 3.28 9.83
C GLU A 185 23.86 4.33 10.91
N THR A 186 23.10 4.24 11.98
CA THR A 186 23.39 4.98 13.21
C THR A 186 24.77 4.54 13.63
N GLN A 187 25.79 5.28 13.24
CA GLN A 187 27.09 5.23 13.90
C GLN A 187 26.84 5.88 15.26
N GLU A 188 26.42 5.04 16.21
CA GLU A 188 26.56 5.34 17.62
C GLU A 188 28.06 5.21 17.94
N GLU A 189 28.71 6.38 18.09
CA GLU A 189 29.99 6.47 18.80
C GLU A 189 29.75 6.36 20.32
#